data_6d52b7607b1b6a33a7e9f7ecf85b9c5d
#
_entry.id   6d52b7607b1b6a33a7e9f7ecf85b9c5d
#
_cell.length_a   1.000
_cell.length_b   1.000
_cell.length_c   1.000
_cell.angle_alpha   90.00
_cell.angle_beta   90.00
_cell.angle_gamma   90.00
#
_symmetry.space_group_name_H-M   'P 1'
#
loop_
_entity.id
_entity.type
_entity.pdbx_description
1 polymer ?
#
loop_
_entity_poly.entity_id
_entity_poly.type
_entity_poly.pdbx_seq_one_letter_code
_entity_poly.pdbx_strand_id
1 'polypeptide(L)'
;MPAWICATCAVQYPDTVEPPARCPICEDERQYVGWDGQRWTTAADLARDHACEVREEEPDLLGIGVTPKVGIGQRALLVRTPHGNVLWDAVPLLDDAARDAIAAAGGIDTVCVSHPHFYAAHVDIADAFGARVLLPRADEQWIQRRCDRLELFDDRVDVLPGVTLARIGGHFDGAAVLHWAAGSDGRGALLTGDTITVVQDREWVSFMWSYPNLIPLDPGTIRTIVERVAPFPFDRIYGGWWGSVVVTDGPGAVRRSAERYIARVTG
;
A
#
# COMPACT_ATOMS: atom_id res chain seq x y z
N MET A 1 -2.02 12.60 -24.00
CA MET A 1 -3.29 11.92 -23.59
C MET A 1 -3.22 11.76 -22.10
N PRO A 2 -4.31 11.85 -21.32
CA PRO A 2 -4.25 11.70 -19.88
C PRO A 2 -4.15 10.22 -19.49
N ALA A 3 -3.44 9.94 -18.38
CA ALA A 3 -3.58 8.72 -17.64
C ALA A 3 -4.87 8.78 -16.80
N TRP A 4 -5.80 7.87 -17.04
CA TRP A 4 -7.07 7.85 -16.32
C TRP A 4 -6.93 7.22 -14.94
N ILE A 5 -7.63 7.78 -13.97
CA ILE A 5 -7.64 7.31 -12.58
C ILE A 5 -9.06 6.85 -12.25
N CYS A 6 -9.21 5.61 -11.78
CA CYS A 6 -10.49 5.12 -11.30
C CYS A 6 -10.93 5.89 -10.06
N ALA A 7 -12.09 6.52 -10.07
CA ALA A 7 -12.57 7.34 -8.95
C ALA A 7 -12.87 6.50 -7.69
N THR A 8 -13.07 5.18 -7.81
CA THR A 8 -13.39 4.29 -6.69
C THR A 8 -12.14 3.74 -5.99
N CYS A 9 -11.17 3.15 -6.74
CA CYS A 9 -9.96 2.56 -6.14
C CYS A 9 -8.71 3.43 -6.30
N ALA A 10 -8.79 4.53 -7.06
CA ALA A 10 -7.68 5.45 -7.36
C ALA A 10 -6.55 4.86 -8.22
N VAL A 11 -6.68 3.64 -8.75
CA VAL A 11 -5.68 3.04 -9.64
C VAL A 11 -5.64 3.76 -10.97
N GLN A 12 -4.42 4.04 -11.44
CA GLN A 12 -4.15 4.73 -12.69
C GLN A 12 -3.99 3.75 -13.86
N TYR A 13 -4.53 4.13 -14.99
CA TYR A 13 -4.57 3.39 -16.26
C TYR A 13 -3.66 4.02 -17.31
N PRO A 14 -3.39 3.33 -18.44
CA PRO A 14 -2.57 3.88 -19.52
C PRO A 14 -3.13 5.18 -20.11
N ASP A 15 -2.25 5.96 -20.75
CA ASP A 15 -2.58 7.19 -21.45
C ASP A 15 -3.43 6.90 -22.68
N THR A 16 -4.71 7.27 -22.66
CA THR A 16 -5.66 7.08 -23.77
C THR A 16 -6.52 8.31 -23.95
N VAL A 17 -7.13 8.45 -25.15
CA VAL A 17 -8.06 9.55 -25.46
C VAL A 17 -9.32 9.43 -24.60
N GLU A 18 -9.90 8.23 -24.56
CA GLU A 18 -11.09 7.91 -23.80
C GLU A 18 -10.73 7.06 -22.57
N PRO A 19 -11.49 7.18 -21.47
CA PRO A 19 -11.28 6.33 -20.30
C PRO A 19 -11.58 4.85 -20.64
N PRO A 20 -11.00 3.90 -19.89
CA PRO A 20 -11.37 2.49 -20.00
C PRO A 20 -12.86 2.30 -19.74
N ALA A 21 -13.48 1.30 -20.42
CA ALA A 21 -14.90 1.01 -20.24
C ALA A 21 -15.22 0.54 -18.80
N ARG A 22 -14.24 -0.09 -18.12
CA ARG A 22 -14.41 -0.68 -16.78
C ARG A 22 -13.09 -0.75 -16.03
N CYS A 23 -13.17 -0.91 -14.72
CA CYS A 23 -12.04 -1.16 -13.84
C CYS A 23 -12.11 -2.61 -13.30
N PRO A 24 -11.30 -3.56 -13.82
CA PRO A 24 -11.34 -4.95 -13.38
C PRO A 24 -11.00 -5.11 -11.88
N ILE A 25 -10.25 -4.18 -11.29
CA ILE A 25 -9.95 -4.16 -9.85
C ILE A 25 -11.23 -3.86 -9.04
N CYS A 26 -12.08 -2.93 -9.51
CA CYS A 26 -13.35 -2.63 -8.83
C CYS A 26 -14.46 -3.66 -9.12
N GLU A 27 -14.37 -4.39 -10.23
CA GLU A 27 -15.31 -5.48 -10.56
C GLU A 27 -15.01 -6.77 -9.79
N ASP A 28 -13.81 -6.90 -9.21
CA ASP A 28 -13.46 -8.02 -8.34
C ASP A 28 -14.24 -7.93 -7.02
N GLU A 29 -14.60 -9.07 -6.44
CA GLU A 29 -15.39 -9.14 -5.20
C GLU A 29 -14.72 -8.54 -3.96
N ARG A 30 -13.41 -8.24 -4.03
CA ARG A 30 -12.66 -7.53 -2.96
C ARG A 30 -12.93 -6.03 -2.94
N GLN A 31 -13.56 -5.49 -4.00
CA GLN A 31 -13.90 -4.08 -4.17
C GLN A 31 -15.34 -3.96 -4.68
N TYR A 32 -15.75 -2.83 -5.18
CA TYR A 32 -17.07 -2.58 -5.73
C TYR A 32 -17.04 -1.52 -6.84
N VAL A 33 -18.00 -1.59 -7.76
CA VAL A 33 -18.35 -0.49 -8.66
C VAL A 33 -19.46 0.32 -8.00
N GLY A 34 -19.32 1.64 -7.92
CA GLY A 34 -20.34 2.51 -7.32
C GLY A 34 -21.70 2.41 -7.99
N TRP A 35 -22.78 2.76 -7.27
CA TRP A 35 -24.17 2.68 -7.75
C TRP A 35 -24.41 3.46 -9.05
N ASP A 36 -23.68 4.57 -9.26
CA ASP A 36 -23.76 5.40 -10.47
C ASP A 36 -22.87 4.87 -11.61
N GLY A 37 -22.34 3.66 -11.48
CA GLY A 37 -21.44 3.04 -12.43
C GLY A 37 -19.97 3.49 -12.30
N GLN A 38 -19.16 3.08 -13.26
CA GLN A 38 -17.73 3.40 -13.30
C GLN A 38 -17.51 4.89 -13.59
N ARG A 39 -16.67 5.55 -12.79
CA ARG A 39 -16.25 6.94 -12.98
C ARG A 39 -14.75 7.06 -13.03
N TRP A 40 -14.28 8.05 -13.80
CA TRP A 40 -12.89 8.31 -14.04
C TRP A 40 -12.55 9.77 -13.77
N THR A 41 -11.34 10.02 -13.38
CA THR A 41 -10.72 11.33 -13.22
C THR A 41 -9.31 11.31 -13.78
N THR A 42 -8.60 12.43 -13.74
CA THR A 42 -7.18 12.55 -14.13
C THR A 42 -6.41 13.27 -13.04
N ALA A 43 -5.07 13.16 -13.05
CA ALA A 43 -4.23 13.93 -12.12
C ALA A 43 -4.45 15.45 -12.29
N ALA A 44 -4.68 15.93 -13.52
CA ALA A 44 -4.97 17.33 -13.79
C ALA A 44 -6.32 17.80 -13.23
N ASP A 45 -7.33 16.91 -13.20
CA ASP A 45 -8.62 17.24 -12.58
C ASP A 45 -8.50 17.23 -11.05
N LEU A 46 -7.82 16.23 -10.48
CA LEU A 46 -7.57 16.17 -9.05
C LEU A 46 -6.81 17.39 -8.53
N ALA A 47 -5.79 17.85 -9.26
CA ALA A 47 -4.99 19.03 -8.86
C ALA A 47 -5.78 20.34 -8.77
N ARG A 48 -7.05 20.39 -9.19
CA ARG A 48 -7.88 21.60 -9.08
C ARG A 48 -8.43 21.83 -7.67
N ASP A 49 -8.68 20.76 -6.92
CA ASP A 49 -9.36 20.81 -5.62
C ASP A 49 -8.78 19.84 -4.59
N HIS A 50 -7.70 19.12 -4.94
CA HIS A 50 -6.97 18.23 -4.06
C HIS A 50 -5.50 18.67 -3.95
N ALA A 51 -4.89 18.38 -2.80
CA ALA A 51 -3.48 18.63 -2.55
C ALA A 51 -2.85 17.46 -1.81
N CYS A 52 -1.56 17.27 -1.98
CA CYS A 52 -0.81 16.31 -1.18
C CYS A 52 -0.54 16.87 0.21
N GLU A 53 -0.51 16.00 1.18
CA GLU A 53 -0.10 16.26 2.54
C GLU A 53 1.10 15.39 2.86
N VAL A 54 2.20 15.99 3.32
CA VAL A 54 3.41 15.29 3.74
C VAL A 54 3.61 15.51 5.24
N ARG A 55 3.71 14.41 6.01
CA ARG A 55 3.90 14.44 7.46
C ARG A 55 5.04 13.52 7.88
N GLU A 56 5.80 13.91 8.88
CA GLU A 56 6.71 13.00 9.55
C GLU A 56 5.91 12.06 10.47
N GLU A 57 6.08 10.75 10.30
CA GLU A 57 5.45 9.71 11.12
C GLU A 57 6.37 9.28 12.26
N GLU A 58 7.66 9.16 11.97
CA GLU A 58 8.78 9.01 12.91
C GLU A 58 10.09 9.42 12.21
N PRO A 59 11.23 9.54 12.90
CA PRO A 59 12.50 9.82 12.24
C PRO A 59 12.73 8.86 11.07
N ASP A 60 13.10 9.43 9.90
CA ASP A 60 13.32 8.70 8.65
C ASP A 60 12.08 8.03 8.01
N LEU A 61 10.87 8.37 8.45
CA LEU A 61 9.62 7.93 7.83
C LEU A 61 8.69 9.12 7.55
N LEU A 62 8.43 9.40 6.26
CA LEU A 62 7.45 10.40 5.85
C LEU A 62 6.18 9.72 5.32
N GLY A 63 5.02 10.17 5.79
CA GLY A 63 3.73 9.83 5.20
C GLY A 63 3.34 10.83 4.12
N ILE A 64 2.81 10.34 3.00
CA ILE A 64 2.28 11.15 1.89
C ILE A 64 0.83 10.74 1.66
N GLY A 65 -0.11 11.66 1.75
CA GLY A 65 -1.54 11.43 1.49
C GLY A 65 -2.12 12.50 0.60
N VAL A 66 -3.38 12.35 0.18
CA VAL A 66 -4.11 13.33 -0.64
C VAL A 66 -5.34 13.83 0.11
N THR A 67 -5.56 15.13 0.12
CA THR A 67 -6.69 15.75 0.78
C THR A 67 -7.42 16.73 -0.18
N PRO A 68 -8.77 16.70 -0.28
CA PRO A 68 -9.66 15.65 0.24
C PRO A 68 -9.27 14.26 -0.24
N LYS A 69 -9.73 13.20 0.45
CA LYS A 69 -9.38 11.83 0.07
C LYS A 69 -9.87 11.49 -1.34
N VAL A 70 -9.05 10.77 -2.10
CA VAL A 70 -9.39 10.22 -3.41
C VAL A 70 -9.48 8.69 -3.31
N GLY A 71 -10.52 8.11 -3.89
CA GLY A 71 -10.73 6.66 -3.86
C GLY A 71 -10.77 6.12 -2.43
N ILE A 72 -9.93 5.14 -2.13
CA ILE A 72 -9.82 4.49 -0.82
C ILE A 72 -9.23 5.45 0.24
N GLY A 73 -8.41 6.44 -0.18
CA GLY A 73 -7.83 7.45 0.71
C GLY A 73 -6.62 6.96 1.49
N GLN A 74 -5.88 6.01 0.94
CA GLN A 74 -4.62 5.50 1.51
C GLN A 74 -3.52 6.57 1.49
N ARG A 75 -2.53 6.42 2.39
CA ARG A 75 -1.25 7.14 2.33
C ARG A 75 -0.13 6.23 1.86
N ALA A 76 0.88 6.81 1.24
CA ALA A 76 2.17 6.20 1.00
C ALA A 76 3.13 6.52 2.16
N LEU A 77 4.18 5.70 2.33
CA LEU A 77 5.20 5.89 3.36
C LEU A 77 6.59 5.87 2.70
N LEU A 78 7.34 6.96 2.83
CA LEU A 78 8.72 7.05 2.36
C LEU A 78 9.67 6.67 3.49
N VAL A 79 10.23 5.48 3.40
CA VAL A 79 11.30 5.00 4.28
C VAL A 79 12.62 5.54 3.76
N ARG A 80 13.33 6.32 4.59
CA ARG A 80 14.65 6.87 4.28
C ARG A 80 15.74 6.03 4.93
N THR A 81 16.80 5.73 4.19
CA THR A 81 17.95 5.00 4.70
C THR A 81 19.26 5.61 4.19
N PRO A 82 20.42 5.32 4.81
CA PRO A 82 21.71 5.73 4.28
C PRO A 82 22.04 5.13 2.90
N HIS A 83 21.27 4.14 2.44
CA HIS A 83 21.51 3.39 1.21
C HIS A 83 20.53 3.72 0.09
N GLY A 84 19.63 4.70 0.31
CA GLY A 84 18.55 5.09 -0.59
C GLY A 84 17.18 5.08 0.09
N ASN A 85 16.14 5.47 -0.65
CA ASN A 85 14.79 5.64 -0.14
C ASN A 85 13.81 4.69 -0.82
N VAL A 86 12.92 4.10 -0.03
CA VAL A 86 11.85 3.21 -0.51
C VAL A 86 10.50 3.85 -0.25
N LEU A 87 9.72 4.07 -1.30
CA LEU A 87 8.31 4.42 -1.15
C LEU A 87 7.48 3.15 -1.04
N TRP A 88 6.77 3.01 0.05
CA TRP A 88 5.78 1.96 0.30
C TRP A 88 4.38 2.46 0.00
N ASP A 89 3.69 1.76 -0.91
CA ASP A 89 2.41 2.14 -1.49
C ASP A 89 2.46 3.43 -2.32
N ALA A 90 1.36 3.78 -2.97
CA ALA A 90 1.28 4.95 -3.82
C ALA A 90 0.00 5.75 -3.58
N VAL A 91 0.06 7.02 -3.94
CA VAL A 91 -1.07 7.95 -3.91
C VAL A 91 -1.52 8.32 -5.33
N PRO A 92 -2.78 8.72 -5.55
CA PRO A 92 -3.30 9.01 -6.90
C PRO A 92 -2.84 10.36 -7.47
N LEU A 93 -2.29 11.24 -6.65
CA LEU A 93 -1.79 12.56 -7.03
C LEU A 93 -0.41 12.77 -6.39
N LEU A 94 0.54 13.30 -7.17
CA LEU A 94 1.80 13.82 -6.69
C LEU A 94 1.91 15.26 -7.18
N ASP A 95 1.55 16.23 -6.33
CA ASP A 95 1.68 17.65 -6.64
C ASP A 95 3.11 18.15 -6.48
N ASP A 96 3.38 19.38 -6.91
CA ASP A 96 4.74 19.97 -6.88
C ASP A 96 5.26 20.09 -5.44
N ALA A 97 4.40 20.42 -4.47
CA ALA A 97 4.80 20.56 -3.06
C ALA A 97 5.26 19.22 -2.46
N ALA A 98 4.54 18.13 -2.73
CA ALA A 98 4.97 16.80 -2.30
C ALA A 98 6.22 16.33 -3.05
N ARG A 99 6.32 16.61 -4.34
CA ARG A 99 7.52 16.32 -5.15
C ARG A 99 8.75 17.01 -4.57
N ASP A 100 8.64 18.32 -4.25
CA ASP A 100 9.73 19.08 -3.67
C ASP A 100 10.12 18.55 -2.28
N ALA A 101 9.14 18.22 -1.43
CA ALA A 101 9.38 17.65 -0.11
C ALA A 101 10.09 16.29 -0.19
N ILE A 102 9.67 15.41 -1.10
CA ILE A 102 10.30 14.11 -1.35
C ILE A 102 11.72 14.32 -1.91
N ALA A 103 11.91 15.24 -2.86
CA ALA A 103 13.24 15.56 -3.40
C ALA A 103 14.18 16.07 -2.32
N ALA A 104 13.71 16.96 -1.42
CA ALA A 104 14.46 17.45 -0.27
C ALA A 104 14.81 16.33 0.73
N ALA A 105 14.00 15.29 0.80
CA ALA A 105 14.25 14.09 1.61
C ALA A 105 15.20 13.07 0.95
N GLY A 106 15.73 13.37 -0.28
CA GLY A 106 16.66 12.50 -1.02
C GLY A 106 16.04 11.76 -2.20
N GLY A 107 14.78 12.03 -2.55
CA GLY A 107 14.08 11.38 -3.67
C GLY A 107 13.56 9.99 -3.34
N ILE A 108 13.26 9.21 -4.40
CA ILE A 108 12.79 7.81 -4.31
C ILE A 108 13.67 6.96 -5.23
N ASP A 109 14.25 5.88 -4.70
CA ASP A 109 15.03 4.91 -5.49
C ASP A 109 14.16 3.70 -5.89
N THR A 110 13.22 3.32 -5.04
CA THR A 110 12.33 2.18 -5.28
C THR A 110 10.92 2.48 -4.81
N VAL A 111 9.92 2.17 -5.64
CA VAL A 111 8.50 2.12 -5.28
C VAL A 111 8.11 0.66 -5.07
N CYS A 112 7.62 0.32 -3.89
CA CYS A 112 7.05 -1.00 -3.56
C CYS A 112 5.58 -0.81 -3.23
N VAL A 113 4.70 -1.66 -3.74
CA VAL A 113 3.26 -1.54 -3.45
C VAL A 113 2.73 -2.83 -2.85
N SER A 114 1.92 -2.69 -1.81
CA SER A 114 1.40 -3.80 -1.02
C SER A 114 0.46 -4.73 -1.78
N HIS A 115 -0.45 -4.19 -2.59
CA HIS A 115 -1.46 -4.95 -3.32
C HIS A 115 -2.18 -4.07 -4.37
N PRO A 116 -2.99 -4.66 -5.29
CA PRO A 116 -3.60 -3.95 -6.43
C PRO A 116 -4.44 -2.71 -6.10
N HIS A 117 -5.16 -2.68 -4.96
CA HIS A 117 -5.95 -1.50 -4.59
C HIS A 117 -5.08 -0.25 -4.34
N PHE A 118 -3.81 -0.43 -4.00
CA PHE A 118 -2.88 0.66 -3.66
C PHE A 118 -1.90 1.01 -4.79
N TYR A 119 -2.08 0.43 -6.00
CA TYR A 119 -1.22 0.75 -7.14
C TYR A 119 -1.26 2.24 -7.51
N ALA A 120 -2.43 2.90 -7.41
CA ALA A 120 -2.60 4.33 -7.62
C ALA A 120 -1.75 4.88 -8.78
N ALA A 121 -1.02 5.97 -8.61
CA ALA A 121 -0.15 6.57 -9.62
C ALA A 121 1.32 6.10 -9.52
N HIS A 122 1.58 4.82 -9.19
CA HIS A 122 2.93 4.29 -8.98
C HIS A 122 3.89 4.55 -10.15
N VAL A 123 3.39 4.53 -11.40
CA VAL A 123 4.21 4.81 -12.60
C VAL A 123 4.61 6.28 -12.66
N ASP A 124 3.66 7.23 -12.50
CA ASP A 124 3.98 8.67 -12.53
C ASP A 124 4.96 9.04 -11.41
N ILE A 125 4.79 8.43 -10.23
CA ILE A 125 5.70 8.64 -9.09
C ILE A 125 7.10 8.10 -9.43
N ALA A 126 7.17 6.88 -9.97
CA ALA A 126 8.44 6.29 -10.37
C ALA A 126 9.14 7.09 -11.48
N ASP A 127 8.38 7.61 -12.45
CA ASP A 127 8.89 8.45 -13.53
C ASP A 127 9.44 9.78 -13.01
N ALA A 128 8.76 10.38 -12.04
CA ALA A 128 9.17 11.66 -11.46
C ALA A 128 10.55 11.62 -10.78
N PHE A 129 10.95 10.45 -10.25
CA PHE A 129 12.21 10.27 -9.52
C PHE A 129 13.20 9.30 -10.21
N GLY A 130 12.84 8.72 -11.36
CA GLY A 130 13.66 7.68 -12.01
C GLY A 130 13.71 6.37 -11.23
N ALA A 131 12.75 6.15 -10.33
CA ALA A 131 12.73 5.02 -9.42
C ALA A 131 12.34 3.70 -10.12
N ARG A 132 12.89 2.58 -9.67
CA ARG A 132 12.37 1.25 -10.03
C ARG A 132 11.06 0.96 -9.32
N VAL A 133 10.25 0.07 -9.87
CA VAL A 133 8.98 -0.37 -9.28
C VAL A 133 9.05 -1.87 -9.01
N LEU A 134 8.76 -2.30 -7.79
CA LEU A 134 8.69 -3.70 -7.40
C LEU A 134 7.25 -4.09 -7.08
N LEU A 135 6.68 -4.99 -7.88
CA LEU A 135 5.34 -5.54 -7.66
C LEU A 135 5.40 -7.08 -7.57
N PRO A 136 4.47 -7.71 -6.81
CA PRO A 136 4.44 -9.17 -6.72
C PRO A 136 3.98 -9.79 -8.04
N ARG A 137 4.70 -10.83 -8.50
CA ARG A 137 4.34 -11.59 -9.71
C ARG A 137 2.98 -12.23 -9.60
N ALA A 138 2.59 -12.69 -8.42
CA ALA A 138 1.29 -13.31 -8.19
C ALA A 138 0.10 -12.38 -8.47
N ASP A 139 0.33 -11.04 -8.45
CA ASP A 139 -0.68 -10.03 -8.75
C ASP A 139 -0.49 -9.39 -10.15
N GLU A 140 0.33 -9.99 -11.03
CA GLU A 140 0.67 -9.43 -12.35
C GLU A 140 -0.58 -9.12 -13.20
N GLN A 141 -1.63 -9.95 -13.12
CA GLN A 141 -2.88 -9.75 -13.86
C GLN A 141 -3.62 -8.44 -13.51
N TRP A 142 -3.34 -7.88 -12.33
CA TRP A 142 -3.97 -6.66 -11.84
C TRP A 142 -3.22 -5.39 -12.24
N ILE A 143 -2.03 -5.50 -12.85
CA ILE A 143 -1.22 -4.35 -13.25
C ILE A 143 -1.83 -3.70 -14.49
N GLN A 144 -2.49 -2.57 -14.30
CA GLN A 144 -3.16 -1.85 -15.39
C GLN A 144 -2.21 -0.93 -16.16
N ARG A 145 -1.18 -0.38 -15.51
CA ARG A 145 -0.19 0.51 -16.12
C ARG A 145 1.23 0.03 -15.77
N ARG A 146 2.09 -0.04 -16.79
CA ARG A 146 3.46 -0.53 -16.67
C ARG A 146 4.46 0.54 -17.11
N CYS A 147 5.69 0.45 -16.63
CA CYS A 147 6.84 1.20 -17.12
C CYS A 147 8.05 0.27 -17.29
N ASP A 148 9.08 0.75 -17.97
CA ASP A 148 10.31 -0.03 -18.27
C ASP A 148 11.12 -0.39 -17.01
N ARG A 149 10.86 0.30 -15.88
CA ARG A 149 11.50 0.06 -14.59
C ARG A 149 10.69 -0.84 -13.65
N LEU A 150 9.64 -1.47 -14.17
CA LEU A 150 8.84 -2.44 -13.42
C LEU A 150 9.53 -3.80 -13.37
N GLU A 151 9.80 -4.28 -12.17
CA GLU A 151 10.33 -5.59 -11.87
C GLU A 151 9.31 -6.38 -11.05
N LEU A 152 9.14 -7.66 -11.39
CA LEU A 152 8.25 -8.57 -10.66
C LEU A 152 9.08 -9.45 -9.72
N PHE A 153 8.66 -9.55 -8.46
CA PHE A 153 9.27 -10.44 -7.48
C PHE A 153 8.32 -11.59 -7.08
N ASP A 154 8.89 -12.70 -6.62
CA ASP A 154 8.10 -13.90 -6.27
C ASP A 154 7.72 -13.91 -4.78
N ASP A 155 8.67 -14.17 -3.88
CA ASP A 155 8.36 -14.34 -2.45
C ASP A 155 9.00 -13.25 -1.57
N ARG A 156 10.27 -12.92 -1.81
CA ARG A 156 11.03 -11.98 -0.97
C ARG A 156 12.12 -11.27 -1.76
N VAL A 157 12.32 -9.98 -1.45
CA VAL A 157 13.42 -9.15 -1.97
C VAL A 157 13.99 -8.30 -0.85
N ASP A 158 15.30 -8.36 -0.66
CA ASP A 158 16.01 -7.37 0.14
C ASP A 158 16.21 -6.12 -0.75
N VAL A 159 15.31 -5.13 -0.57
CA VAL A 159 15.24 -3.93 -1.43
C VAL A 159 16.45 -3.05 -1.23
N LEU A 160 16.83 -2.84 0.04
CA LEU A 160 18.01 -2.14 0.52
C LEU A 160 18.51 -2.81 1.81
N PRO A 161 19.76 -2.57 2.26
CA PRO A 161 20.21 -3.04 3.56
C PRO A 161 19.24 -2.61 4.67
N GLY A 162 18.64 -3.59 5.36
CA GLY A 162 17.67 -3.36 6.43
C GLY A 162 16.23 -3.08 5.96
N VAL A 163 15.95 -3.16 4.67
CA VAL A 163 14.58 -3.01 4.12
C VAL A 163 14.25 -4.23 3.26
N THR A 164 13.28 -5.01 3.69
CA THR A 164 12.86 -6.26 3.02
C THR A 164 11.40 -6.19 2.61
N LEU A 165 11.11 -6.49 1.35
CA LEU A 165 9.78 -6.68 0.80
C LEU A 165 9.45 -8.17 0.82
N ALA A 166 8.28 -8.56 1.35
CA ALA A 166 7.89 -9.97 1.44
C ALA A 166 6.41 -10.16 1.08
N ARG A 167 6.16 -11.12 0.20
CA ARG A 167 4.81 -11.58 -0.11
C ARG A 167 4.25 -12.42 1.05
N ILE A 168 3.11 -12.02 1.56
CA ILE A 168 2.40 -12.74 2.63
C ILE A 168 1.07 -13.33 2.18
N GLY A 169 0.52 -12.86 1.05
CA GLY A 169 -0.76 -13.31 0.50
C GLY A 169 -1.96 -12.83 1.32
N GLY A 170 -3.09 -13.50 1.19
CA GLY A 170 -4.31 -13.24 1.92
C GLY A 170 -5.28 -12.32 1.17
N HIS A 171 -5.23 -11.02 1.38
CA HIS A 171 -6.13 -10.06 0.72
C HIS A 171 -6.03 -10.13 -0.81
N PHE A 172 -4.83 -10.28 -1.36
CA PHE A 172 -4.52 -10.70 -2.73
C PHE A 172 -3.46 -11.80 -2.68
N ASP A 173 -3.32 -12.58 -3.76
CA ASP A 173 -2.34 -13.66 -3.81
C ASP A 173 -0.90 -13.13 -3.68
N GLY A 174 -0.64 -11.95 -4.23
CA GLY A 174 0.63 -11.26 -4.15
C GLY A 174 0.74 -10.26 -3.00
N ALA A 175 -0.30 -10.11 -2.16
CA ALA A 175 -0.27 -9.10 -1.10
C ALA A 175 0.99 -9.21 -0.24
N ALA A 176 1.66 -8.08 -0.04
CA ALA A 176 2.99 -7.99 0.53
C ALA A 176 3.04 -7.07 1.75
N VAL A 177 4.13 -7.17 2.50
CA VAL A 177 4.52 -6.24 3.57
C VAL A 177 5.94 -5.74 3.33
N LEU A 178 6.26 -4.56 3.84
CA LEU A 178 7.62 -4.04 3.90
C LEU A 178 8.11 -4.06 5.35
N HIS A 179 9.20 -4.77 5.60
CA HIS A 179 9.89 -4.75 6.87
C HIS A 179 11.03 -3.73 6.82
N TRP A 180 11.08 -2.82 7.80
CA TRP A 180 12.11 -1.82 7.98
C TRP A 180 12.80 -2.00 9.35
N ALA A 181 14.01 -2.54 9.34
CA ALA A 181 14.73 -2.94 10.55
C ALA A 181 15.10 -1.76 11.46
N ALA A 182 15.36 -0.57 10.89
CA ALA A 182 15.72 0.63 11.67
C ALA A 182 14.50 1.36 12.24
N GLY A 183 13.28 1.04 11.82
CA GLY A 183 12.05 1.66 12.33
C GLY A 183 11.83 1.37 13.82
N SER A 184 10.92 2.13 14.45
CA SER A 184 10.60 1.98 15.88
C SER A 184 11.84 2.05 16.78
N ASP A 185 12.69 3.07 16.55
CA ASP A 185 13.96 3.24 17.30
C ASP A 185 14.88 2.00 17.22
N GLY A 186 14.96 1.36 16.05
CA GLY A 186 15.80 0.18 15.82
C GLY A 186 15.18 -1.15 16.28
N ARG A 187 13.93 -1.15 16.76
CA ARG A 187 13.19 -2.39 17.11
C ARG A 187 12.48 -3.01 15.92
N GLY A 188 12.49 -2.34 14.79
CA GLY A 188 11.85 -2.74 13.54
C GLY A 188 10.39 -2.25 13.40
N ALA A 189 10.00 -1.97 12.17
CA ALA A 189 8.64 -1.64 11.80
C ALA A 189 8.16 -2.52 10.65
N LEU A 190 6.87 -2.86 10.64
CA LEU A 190 6.20 -3.57 9.55
C LEU A 190 5.16 -2.64 8.91
N LEU A 191 5.26 -2.42 7.60
CA LEU A 191 4.32 -1.63 6.81
C LEU A 191 3.44 -2.62 6.04
N THR A 192 2.11 -2.59 6.22
CA THR A 192 1.29 -3.77 5.97
C THR A 192 0.17 -3.64 4.93
N GLY A 193 -0.20 -2.44 4.48
CA GLY A 193 -1.37 -2.29 3.61
C GLY A 193 -2.64 -2.90 4.23
N ASP A 194 -3.43 -3.62 3.42
CA ASP A 194 -4.73 -4.18 3.82
C ASP A 194 -4.67 -5.61 4.36
N THR A 195 -3.60 -6.34 4.10
CA THR A 195 -3.52 -7.76 4.54
C THR A 195 -3.47 -7.88 6.06
N ILE A 196 -2.78 -6.97 6.74
CA ILE A 196 -2.77 -6.81 8.20
C ILE A 196 -3.20 -5.38 8.50
N THR A 197 -4.51 -5.14 8.56
CA THR A 197 -5.05 -3.79 8.76
C THR A 197 -5.08 -3.40 10.22
N VAL A 198 -4.47 -2.27 10.56
CA VAL A 198 -4.61 -1.67 11.90
C VAL A 198 -6.04 -1.14 12.07
N VAL A 199 -6.74 -1.63 13.08
CA VAL A 199 -8.14 -1.26 13.35
C VAL A 199 -8.27 -0.08 14.33
N GLN A 200 -9.49 0.36 14.65
CA GLN A 200 -9.73 1.53 15.51
C GLN A 200 -9.16 1.35 16.94
N ASP A 201 -9.23 0.16 17.48
CA ASP A 201 -8.46 -0.20 18.68
C ASP A 201 -7.02 -0.50 18.29
N ARG A 202 -6.13 0.46 18.50
CA ARG A 202 -4.73 0.49 18.02
C ARG A 202 -3.82 -0.59 18.65
N GLU A 203 -4.35 -1.43 19.54
CA GLU A 203 -3.68 -2.62 20.05
C GLU A 203 -3.96 -3.88 19.22
N TRP A 204 -4.81 -3.76 18.17
CA TRP A 204 -5.31 -4.87 17.35
C TRP A 204 -5.15 -4.61 15.86
N VAL A 205 -5.15 -5.71 15.11
CA VAL A 205 -5.22 -5.73 13.65
C VAL A 205 -6.39 -6.60 13.18
N SER A 206 -6.71 -6.55 11.89
CA SER A 206 -7.71 -7.41 11.25
C SER A 206 -7.21 -7.93 9.91
N PHE A 207 -7.92 -8.93 9.40
CA PHE A 207 -7.58 -9.65 8.17
C PHE A 207 -8.88 -9.85 7.38
N MET A 208 -8.98 -9.36 6.15
CA MET A 208 -10.19 -9.47 5.34
C MET A 208 -9.86 -9.86 3.90
N TRP A 209 -10.73 -10.65 3.32
CA TRP A 209 -10.76 -10.82 1.88
C TRP A 209 -11.28 -9.55 1.21
N SER A 210 -12.42 -9.02 1.67
CA SER A 210 -12.97 -7.75 1.21
C SER A 210 -13.42 -6.89 2.38
N TYR A 211 -12.88 -5.67 2.50
CA TYR A 211 -13.31 -4.68 3.48
C TYR A 211 -14.66 -4.05 3.12
N PRO A 212 -14.89 -3.58 1.86
CA PRO A 212 -16.18 -2.98 1.50
C PRO A 212 -17.35 -3.96 1.59
N ASN A 213 -17.13 -5.22 1.21
CA ASN A 213 -18.17 -6.25 1.21
C ASN A 213 -18.18 -7.12 2.47
N LEU A 214 -17.30 -6.80 3.46
CA LEU A 214 -17.21 -7.48 4.76
C LEU A 214 -16.99 -9.00 4.66
N ILE A 215 -16.25 -9.43 3.64
CA ILE A 215 -15.94 -10.85 3.42
C ILE A 215 -14.69 -11.21 4.23
N PRO A 216 -14.77 -12.17 5.15
CA PRO A 216 -13.64 -12.59 5.96
C PRO A 216 -12.62 -13.41 5.17
N LEU A 217 -11.37 -13.42 5.65
CA LEU A 217 -10.40 -14.44 5.26
C LEU A 217 -10.65 -15.76 6.00
N ASP A 218 -10.28 -16.88 5.36
CA ASP A 218 -10.36 -18.18 6.01
C ASP A 218 -9.25 -18.38 7.05
N PRO A 219 -9.49 -19.25 8.06
CA PRO A 219 -8.54 -19.49 9.14
C PRO A 219 -7.16 -20.02 8.71
N GLY A 220 -7.09 -20.79 7.61
CA GLY A 220 -5.84 -21.34 7.08
C GLY A 220 -4.96 -20.23 6.51
N THR A 221 -5.56 -19.35 5.73
CA THR A 221 -4.88 -18.17 5.17
C THR A 221 -4.36 -17.23 6.29
N ILE A 222 -5.15 -17.00 7.33
CA ILE A 222 -4.71 -16.16 8.47
C ILE A 222 -3.50 -16.78 9.19
N ARG A 223 -3.48 -18.10 9.43
CA ARG A 223 -2.30 -18.77 10.02
C ARG A 223 -1.07 -18.61 9.14
N THR A 224 -1.23 -18.77 7.82
CA THR A 224 -0.14 -18.56 6.86
C THR A 224 0.41 -17.13 6.91
N ILE A 225 -0.45 -16.11 7.02
CA ILE A 225 -0.02 -14.71 7.18
C ILE A 225 0.83 -14.55 8.45
N VAL A 226 0.36 -15.08 9.59
CA VAL A 226 1.08 -15.02 10.87
C VAL A 226 2.45 -15.70 10.77
N GLU A 227 2.51 -16.89 10.16
CA GLU A 227 3.75 -17.64 9.95
C GLU A 227 4.75 -16.87 9.06
N ARG A 228 4.26 -16.22 8.00
CA ARG A 228 5.11 -15.47 7.05
C ARG A 228 5.68 -14.19 7.63
N VAL A 229 5.01 -13.54 8.56
CA VAL A 229 5.54 -12.33 9.22
C VAL A 229 6.35 -12.64 10.48
N ALA A 230 6.20 -13.83 11.08
CA ALA A 230 6.89 -14.21 12.31
C ALA A 230 8.44 -14.11 12.26
N PRO A 231 9.13 -14.37 11.12
CA PRO A 231 10.58 -14.23 11.04
C PRO A 231 11.10 -12.78 11.08
N PHE A 232 10.25 -11.78 10.88
CA PHE A 232 10.68 -10.39 10.91
C PHE A 232 10.68 -9.85 12.34
N PRO A 233 11.80 -9.25 12.82
CA PRO A 233 11.81 -8.52 14.08
C PRO A 233 11.15 -7.15 13.87
N PHE A 234 10.00 -6.91 14.48
CA PHE A 234 9.32 -5.62 14.47
C PHE A 234 8.58 -5.38 15.77
N ASP A 235 8.50 -4.12 16.18
CA ASP A 235 7.72 -3.70 17.34
C ASP A 235 6.51 -2.87 16.93
N ARG A 236 6.62 -2.11 15.83
CA ARG A 236 5.58 -1.21 15.33
C ARG A 236 4.96 -1.73 14.03
N ILE A 237 3.65 -1.43 13.82
CA ILE A 237 2.97 -1.70 12.56
C ILE A 237 2.41 -0.40 12.02
N TYR A 238 2.67 -0.10 10.76
CA TYR A 238 2.06 0.99 10.00
C TYR A 238 1.06 0.43 8.99
N GLY A 239 -0.23 0.75 9.17
CA GLY A 239 -1.28 0.49 8.17
C GLY A 239 -1.36 1.57 7.08
N GLY A 240 -2.29 1.44 6.16
CA GLY A 240 -2.42 2.28 4.96
C GLY A 240 -2.98 3.70 5.18
N TRP A 241 -3.43 4.09 6.37
CA TRP A 241 -4.09 5.38 6.62
C TRP A 241 -3.44 6.16 7.76
N TRP A 242 -3.67 7.48 7.77
CA TRP A 242 -3.20 8.36 8.84
C TRP A 242 -3.66 7.86 10.22
N GLY A 243 -2.74 7.79 11.16
CA GLY A 243 -2.99 7.34 12.53
C GLY A 243 -3.32 5.85 12.68
N SER A 244 -3.27 5.05 11.60
CA SER A 244 -3.41 3.60 11.65
C SER A 244 -2.07 2.96 12.01
N VAL A 245 -1.72 3.02 13.30
CA VAL A 245 -0.42 2.57 13.81
C VAL A 245 -0.62 1.73 15.07
N VAL A 246 -0.05 0.53 15.14
CA VAL A 246 0.23 -0.20 16.38
C VAL A 246 1.60 0.25 16.85
N VAL A 247 1.64 0.97 17.95
CA VAL A 247 2.87 1.70 18.38
C VAL A 247 3.92 0.75 18.96
N THR A 248 3.50 -0.33 19.61
CA THR A 248 4.38 -1.33 20.25
C THR A 248 3.72 -2.70 20.30
N ASP A 249 4.51 -3.75 20.54
CA ASP A 249 4.04 -5.15 20.58
C ASP A 249 3.33 -5.60 19.28
N GLY A 250 3.86 -5.18 18.13
CA GLY A 250 3.34 -5.56 16.83
C GLY A 250 3.14 -7.07 16.64
N PRO A 251 4.13 -7.92 16.94
CA PRO A 251 3.98 -9.38 16.85
C PRO A 251 2.89 -9.92 17.78
N GLY A 252 2.74 -9.38 18.99
CA GLY A 252 1.66 -9.71 19.91
C GLY A 252 0.30 -9.29 19.36
N ALA A 253 0.19 -8.09 18.79
CA ALA A 253 -1.02 -7.61 18.12
C ALA A 253 -1.46 -8.55 17.00
N VAL A 254 -0.53 -8.98 16.12
CA VAL A 254 -0.82 -9.92 15.03
C VAL A 254 -1.33 -11.26 15.58
N ARG A 255 -0.62 -11.89 16.53
CA ARG A 255 -1.00 -13.22 17.07
C ARG A 255 -2.36 -13.20 17.76
N ARG A 256 -2.57 -12.30 18.76
CA ARG A 256 -3.84 -12.22 19.49
C ARG A 256 -5.03 -11.86 18.61
N SER A 257 -4.79 -11.04 17.55
CA SER A 257 -5.82 -10.70 16.58
C SER A 257 -6.19 -11.89 15.69
N ALA A 258 -5.21 -12.64 15.23
CA ALA A 258 -5.44 -13.87 14.45
C ALA A 258 -6.22 -14.91 15.26
N GLU A 259 -5.84 -15.16 16.51
CA GLU A 259 -6.54 -16.07 17.41
C GLU A 259 -8.00 -15.63 17.63
N ARG A 260 -8.22 -14.35 17.95
CA ARG A 260 -9.56 -13.77 18.14
C ARG A 260 -10.40 -13.90 16.88
N TYR A 261 -9.82 -13.56 15.72
CA TYR A 261 -10.51 -13.60 14.44
C TYR A 261 -10.91 -15.04 14.06
N ILE A 262 -9.97 -15.98 14.12
CA ILE A 262 -10.22 -17.40 13.84
C ILE A 262 -11.33 -17.94 14.74
N ALA A 263 -11.26 -17.68 16.04
CA ALA A 263 -12.29 -18.10 16.98
C ALA A 263 -13.69 -17.56 16.65
N ARG A 264 -13.79 -16.37 16.03
CA ARG A 264 -15.09 -15.78 15.65
C ARG A 264 -15.65 -16.30 14.34
N VAL A 265 -14.81 -16.74 13.40
CA VAL A 265 -15.27 -17.27 12.11
C VAL A 265 -15.44 -18.79 12.11
N THR A 266 -14.92 -19.49 13.12
CA THR A 266 -15.10 -20.95 13.26
C THR A 266 -16.19 -21.37 14.27
N GLY A 267 -16.72 -20.47 15.07
CA GLY A 267 -17.79 -20.70 16.05
C GLY A 267 -17.26 -20.97 17.42
#